data_f13faebc2eb44e6609b82e29a6b500b0
#
_entry.id   f13faebc2eb44e6609b82e29a6b500b0
#
_cell.length_a   1.000
_cell.length_b   1.000
_cell.length_c   1.000
_cell.angle_alpha   90.00
_cell.angle_beta   90.00
_cell.angle_gamma   90.00
#
_symmetry.space_group_name_H-M   'P 1'
#
loop_
_entity.id
_entity.type
_entity.pdbx_description
1 polymer ?
#
loop_
_entity_poly.entity_id
_entity_poly.type
_entity_poly.pdbx_seq_one_letter_code
_entity_poly.pdbx_strand_id
1 'polypeptide(L)'
;ISDLIAYRRRHDNLVREIKLEMVNSAYGGDWELRTFQDQISGAEHHTLSKGKINKKESILVRMHVLNTFTDVLGIDPKRLNQINHCMLQISEHGTGVLVLLNNTSLKENKSENPPYIIRQYGIGAQILKALGIKKIRLLSNSGTPKLIGIEGYGLEISNTIPIKSFKEK
;
A
#
# COMPACT_ATOMS: atom_id res chain seq x y z
N ILE A 1 -24.05 8.05 7.43
CA ILE A 1 -22.80 8.15 8.23
C ILE A 1 -21.61 7.56 7.47
N SER A 2 -21.73 6.34 6.91
CA SER A 2 -20.66 5.75 6.11
C SER A 2 -20.36 6.56 4.83
N ASP A 3 -21.37 7.11 4.18
CA ASP A 3 -21.22 7.94 2.97
C ASP A 3 -20.52 9.26 3.29
N LEU A 4 -20.80 9.87 4.45
CA LEU A 4 -20.14 11.08 4.89
C LEU A 4 -18.66 10.83 5.19
N ILE A 5 -18.31 9.71 5.82
CA ILE A 5 -16.93 9.32 6.08
C ILE A 5 -16.20 9.09 4.75
N ALA A 6 -16.80 8.39 3.79
CA ALA A 6 -16.22 8.18 2.48
C ALA A 6 -16.01 9.50 1.73
N TYR A 7 -16.97 10.43 1.80
CA TYR A 7 -16.84 11.76 1.20
C TYR A 7 -15.67 12.54 1.82
N ARG A 8 -15.55 12.55 3.14
CA ARG A 8 -14.46 13.23 3.85
C ARG A 8 -13.11 12.63 3.50
N ARG A 9 -13.00 11.30 3.40
CA ARG A 9 -11.77 10.64 2.99
C ARG A 9 -11.31 11.04 1.57
N ARG A 10 -12.24 11.32 0.68
CA ARG A 10 -11.93 11.75 -0.70
C ARG A 10 -11.48 13.21 -0.79
N HIS A 11 -12.03 14.08 0.03
CA HIS A 11 -11.87 15.53 -0.06
C HIS A 11 -10.96 16.10 1.01
N ASP A 12 -10.98 15.53 2.22
CA ASP A 12 -10.12 15.93 3.31
C ASP A 12 -8.90 15.00 3.40
N ASN A 13 -7.74 15.54 3.70
CA ASN A 13 -6.57 14.71 3.98
C ASN A 13 -6.65 14.22 5.42
N LEU A 14 -7.16 13.00 5.60
CA LEU A 14 -7.42 12.39 6.91
C LEU A 14 -6.27 11.51 7.41
N VAL A 15 -5.18 11.40 6.66
CA VAL A 15 -3.97 10.72 7.12
C VAL A 15 -2.88 11.75 7.37
N ARG A 16 -2.12 11.54 8.45
CA ARG A 16 -1.02 12.42 8.83
C ARG A 16 0.25 11.61 9.03
N GLU A 17 1.34 12.07 8.44
CA GLU A 17 2.66 11.51 8.71
C GLU A 17 3.08 11.88 10.15
N ILE A 18 3.37 10.86 10.96
CA ILE A 18 3.75 11.05 12.36
C ILE A 18 5.19 10.67 12.65
N LYS A 19 5.84 9.92 11.75
CA LYS A 19 7.23 9.49 11.92
C LYS A 19 7.89 9.22 10.58
N LEU A 20 9.17 9.57 10.48
CA LEU A 20 10.05 9.23 9.37
C LEU A 20 11.37 8.72 9.93
N GLU A 21 11.84 7.57 9.47
CA GLU A 21 13.14 7.02 9.85
C GLU A 21 13.76 6.24 8.70
N MET A 22 15.08 6.16 8.70
CA MET A 22 15.82 5.31 7.78
C MET A 22 16.01 3.93 8.40
N VAL A 23 15.70 2.89 7.64
CA VAL A 23 15.83 1.50 8.09
C VAL A 23 16.61 0.68 7.09
N ASN A 24 17.26 -0.38 7.56
CA ASN A 24 17.94 -1.35 6.71
C ASN A 24 17.22 -2.70 6.81
N SER A 25 16.82 -3.21 5.65
CA SER A 25 16.09 -4.48 5.53
C SER A 25 16.94 -5.53 4.82
N ALA A 26 16.75 -6.78 5.20
CA ALA A 26 17.28 -7.92 4.43
C ALA A 26 16.73 -7.96 3.00
N TYR A 27 15.61 -7.27 2.75
CA TYR A 27 14.96 -7.19 1.44
C TYR A 27 15.23 -5.84 0.79
N GLY A 28 16.34 -5.73 0.10
CA GLY A 28 16.68 -4.55 -0.69
C GLY A 28 17.52 -3.47 0.00
N GLY A 29 17.97 -3.68 1.24
CA GLY A 29 18.86 -2.74 1.94
C GLY A 29 18.13 -1.56 2.56
N ASP A 30 18.55 -0.34 2.20
CA ASP A 30 18.07 0.89 2.87
C ASP A 30 16.73 1.37 2.32
N TRP A 31 15.84 1.75 3.24
CA TRP A 31 14.51 2.26 2.95
C TRP A 31 14.18 3.45 3.85
N GLU A 32 13.37 4.36 3.33
CA GLU A 32 12.70 5.37 4.16
C GLU A 32 11.38 4.79 4.68
N LEU A 33 11.29 4.63 6.00
CA LEU A 33 10.07 4.17 6.65
C LEU A 33 9.29 5.35 7.20
N ARG A 34 8.07 5.53 6.71
CA ARG A 34 7.15 6.54 7.24
C ARG A 34 5.97 5.86 7.91
N THR A 35 5.51 6.44 9.01
CA THR A 35 4.29 6.05 9.67
C THR A 35 3.23 7.13 9.47
N PHE A 36 2.06 6.72 9.01
CA PHE A 36 0.90 7.58 8.82
C PHE A 36 -0.21 7.16 9.78
N GLN A 37 -0.86 8.13 10.37
CA GLN A 37 -2.01 7.89 11.25
C GLN A 37 -3.30 8.30 10.56
N ASP A 38 -4.27 7.38 10.53
CA ASP A 38 -5.65 7.69 10.14
C ASP A 38 -6.31 8.49 11.26
N GLN A 39 -6.69 9.73 10.97
CA GLN A 39 -7.24 10.65 11.96
C GLN A 39 -8.64 10.26 12.43
N ILE A 40 -9.35 9.40 11.70
CA ILE A 40 -10.69 8.93 12.08
C ILE A 40 -10.57 7.74 13.03
N SER A 41 -9.81 6.71 12.67
CA SER A 41 -9.72 5.47 13.44
C SER A 41 -8.57 5.44 14.44
N GLY A 42 -7.58 6.32 14.27
CA GLY A 42 -6.33 6.28 15.02
C GLY A 42 -5.36 5.19 14.55
N ALA A 43 -5.72 4.43 13.53
CA ALA A 43 -4.89 3.35 13.01
C ALA A 43 -3.60 3.89 12.39
N GLU A 44 -2.52 3.16 12.58
CA GLU A 44 -1.24 3.49 11.98
C GLU A 44 -0.96 2.57 10.79
N HIS A 45 -0.50 3.19 9.71
CA HIS A 45 -0.07 2.51 8.48
C HIS A 45 1.35 2.92 8.15
N HIS A 46 2.04 2.14 7.34
CA HIS A 46 3.43 2.37 7.04
C HIS A 46 3.70 2.41 5.55
N THR A 47 4.71 3.20 5.16
CA THR A 47 5.26 3.15 3.81
C THR A 47 6.77 2.89 3.86
N LEU A 48 7.25 2.10 2.93
CA LEU A 48 8.66 1.93 2.65
C LEU A 48 8.95 2.51 1.27
N SER A 49 9.75 3.56 1.22
CA SER A 49 10.11 4.22 -0.03
C SER A 49 11.58 3.99 -0.34
N LYS A 50 11.87 3.75 -1.61
CA LYS A 50 13.23 3.59 -2.12
C LYS A 50 13.49 4.55 -3.27
N GLY A 51 14.68 5.11 -3.30
CA GLY A 51 15.11 6.02 -4.36
C GLY A 51 14.45 7.39 -4.28
N LYS A 52 14.78 8.24 -5.24
CA LYS A 52 14.21 9.57 -5.34
C LYS A 52 12.88 9.52 -6.08
N ILE A 53 11.82 9.88 -5.40
CA ILE A 53 10.47 9.89 -5.98
C ILE A 53 10.31 11.15 -6.83
N ASN A 54 10.19 10.97 -8.15
CA ASN A 54 9.85 12.05 -9.06
C ASN A 54 8.33 12.14 -9.21
N LYS A 55 7.75 13.20 -8.66
CA LYS A 55 6.29 13.39 -8.63
C LYS A 55 5.64 13.55 -10.02
N LYS A 56 6.43 13.78 -11.05
CA LYS A 56 5.97 13.92 -12.43
C LYS A 56 5.91 12.58 -13.18
N GLU A 57 6.53 11.56 -12.63
CA GLU A 57 6.61 10.24 -13.26
C GLU A 57 5.61 9.26 -12.62
N SER A 58 5.37 8.18 -13.33
CA SER A 58 4.60 7.04 -12.82
C SER A 58 5.49 6.23 -11.86
N ILE A 59 5.04 6.09 -10.62
CA ILE A 59 5.81 5.45 -9.55
C ILE A 59 5.37 3.99 -9.37
N LEU A 60 6.33 3.10 -9.24
CA LEU A 60 6.08 1.69 -8.94
C LEU A 60 5.59 1.56 -7.50
N VAL A 61 4.38 1.02 -7.31
CA VAL A 61 3.73 0.96 -5.99
C VAL A 61 3.12 -0.42 -5.75
N ARG A 62 3.32 -0.94 -4.56
CA ARG A 62 2.55 -2.05 -4.01
C ARG A 62 1.69 -1.54 -2.87
N MET A 63 0.39 -1.78 -2.94
CA MET A 63 -0.51 -1.64 -1.80
C MET A 63 -0.77 -3.02 -1.20
N HIS A 64 -0.47 -3.19 0.08
CA HIS A 64 -0.59 -4.48 0.74
C HIS A 64 -1.33 -4.32 2.06
N VAL A 65 -2.48 -4.99 2.18
CA VAL A 65 -3.20 -5.10 3.44
C VAL A 65 -2.59 -6.25 4.24
N LEU A 66 -2.03 -5.94 5.41
CA LEU A 66 -1.38 -6.94 6.26
C LEU A 66 -2.39 -7.96 6.77
N ASN A 67 -2.01 -9.22 6.63
CA ASN A 67 -2.77 -10.37 7.12
C ASN A 67 -1.81 -11.35 7.79
N THR A 68 -1.97 -11.55 9.09
CA THR A 68 -1.09 -12.41 9.87
C THR A 68 -1.05 -13.85 9.35
N PHE A 69 -2.18 -14.37 8.89
CA PHE A 69 -2.26 -15.75 8.43
C PHE A 69 -1.51 -15.98 7.12
N THR A 70 -1.65 -15.08 6.17
CA THR A 70 -0.99 -15.22 4.86
C THR A 70 0.44 -14.70 4.88
N ASP A 71 0.69 -13.57 5.54
CA ASP A 71 1.99 -12.89 5.49
C ASP A 71 3.00 -13.45 6.47
N VAL A 72 2.56 -13.92 7.63
CA VAL A 72 3.44 -14.44 8.69
C VAL A 72 3.39 -15.96 8.76
N LEU A 73 2.20 -16.56 8.75
CA LEU A 73 2.03 -18.00 8.91
C LEU A 73 2.06 -18.78 7.59
N GLY A 74 2.04 -18.10 6.45
CA GLY A 74 2.13 -18.75 5.15
C GLY A 74 0.94 -19.64 4.80
N ILE A 75 -0.26 -19.32 5.30
CA ILE A 75 -1.44 -20.19 5.13
C ILE A 75 -1.92 -20.26 3.69
N ASP A 76 -1.70 -19.25 2.87
CA ASP A 76 -2.00 -19.29 1.44
C ASP A 76 -0.70 -19.37 0.63
N PRO A 77 -0.34 -20.54 0.06
CA PRO A 77 0.90 -20.65 -0.70
C PRO A 77 1.00 -19.71 -1.90
N LYS A 78 -0.12 -19.29 -2.47
CA LYS A 78 -0.15 -18.36 -3.60
C LYS A 78 0.23 -16.94 -3.20
N ARG A 79 0.10 -16.62 -1.93
CA ARG A 79 0.42 -15.31 -1.36
C ARG A 79 1.70 -15.28 -0.54
N LEU A 80 2.43 -16.39 -0.54
CA LEU A 80 3.65 -16.53 0.25
C LEU A 80 4.70 -15.50 -0.17
N ASN A 81 5.28 -14.81 0.81
CA ASN A 81 6.37 -13.86 0.62
C ASN A 81 6.07 -12.68 -0.32
N GLN A 82 4.81 -12.32 -0.52
CA GLN A 82 4.47 -11.22 -1.44
C GLN A 82 5.12 -9.89 -1.04
N ILE A 83 5.15 -9.57 0.25
CA ILE A 83 5.79 -8.33 0.73
C ILE A 83 7.28 -8.34 0.39
N ASN A 84 7.97 -9.44 0.68
CA ASN A 84 9.40 -9.57 0.45
C ASN A 84 9.74 -9.48 -1.04
N HIS A 85 8.95 -10.15 -1.87
CA HIS A 85 9.12 -10.12 -3.33
C HIS A 85 8.88 -8.72 -3.90
N CYS A 86 7.87 -8.01 -3.41
CA CYS A 86 7.63 -6.63 -3.82
C CYS A 86 8.77 -5.69 -3.43
N MET A 87 9.31 -5.84 -2.21
CA MET A 87 10.45 -5.06 -1.76
C MET A 87 11.68 -5.29 -2.66
N LEU A 88 11.98 -6.56 -2.97
CA LEU A 88 13.09 -6.90 -3.84
C LEU A 88 12.89 -6.36 -5.26
N GLN A 89 11.67 -6.43 -5.78
CA GLN A 89 11.35 -5.92 -7.11
C GLN A 89 11.46 -4.39 -7.18
N ILE A 90 11.00 -3.68 -6.18
CA ILE A 90 11.16 -2.22 -6.07
C ILE A 90 12.64 -1.86 -5.95
N SER A 91 13.39 -2.61 -5.16
CA SER A 91 14.83 -2.41 -4.99
C SER A 91 15.60 -2.62 -6.30
N GLU A 92 15.27 -3.66 -7.05
CA GLU A 92 15.86 -3.93 -8.37
C GLU A 92 15.56 -2.80 -9.37
N HIS A 93 14.34 -2.27 -9.33
CA HIS A 93 13.96 -1.12 -10.15
C HIS A 93 14.67 0.17 -9.73
N GLY A 94 15.00 0.31 -8.46
CA GLY A 94 15.72 1.47 -7.88
C GLY A 94 14.82 2.51 -7.24
N THR A 95 13.56 2.60 -7.61
CA THR A 95 12.58 3.53 -7.04
C THR A 95 11.23 2.88 -6.88
N GLY A 96 10.50 3.25 -5.86
CA GLY A 96 9.14 2.80 -5.63
C GLY A 96 8.71 2.93 -4.18
N VAL A 97 7.46 2.57 -3.94
CA VAL A 97 6.83 2.66 -2.62
C VAL A 97 6.03 1.39 -2.33
N LEU A 98 6.26 0.83 -1.17
CA LEU A 98 5.41 -0.20 -0.57
C LEU A 98 4.52 0.46 0.46
N VAL A 99 3.21 0.36 0.29
CA VAL A 99 2.22 0.85 1.27
C VAL A 99 1.71 -0.35 2.05
N LEU A 100 2.00 -0.38 3.36
CA LEU A 100 1.54 -1.41 4.29
C LEU A 100 0.34 -0.87 5.07
N LEU A 101 -0.82 -1.44 4.81
CA LEU A 101 -2.06 -1.07 5.46
C LEU A 101 -2.34 -2.07 6.59
N ASN A 102 -2.34 -1.58 7.83
CA ASN A 102 -2.66 -2.39 8.99
C ASN A 102 -4.16 -2.66 9.04
N ASN A 103 -4.50 -3.93 9.19
CA ASN A 103 -5.87 -4.34 9.43
C ASN A 103 -6.19 -4.19 10.92
N THR A 104 -6.97 -3.17 11.27
CA THR A 104 -7.34 -2.88 12.65
C THR A 104 -8.61 -3.59 13.11
N SER A 105 -9.31 -4.26 12.20
CA SER A 105 -10.53 -4.97 12.52
C SER A 105 -10.25 -6.42 12.90
N LEU A 106 -10.00 -6.67 14.17
CA LEU A 106 -9.87 -8.03 14.71
C LEU A 106 -11.19 -8.86 14.60
N LYS A 107 -12.29 -8.19 14.28
CA LYS A 107 -13.62 -8.83 14.24
C LYS A 107 -14.11 -9.15 12.83
N GLU A 108 -13.49 -8.63 11.80
CA GLU A 108 -13.96 -8.79 10.42
C GLU A 108 -13.08 -9.70 9.56
N ASN A 109 -12.36 -10.64 10.18
CA ASN A 109 -11.54 -11.63 9.48
C ASN A 109 -12.34 -12.58 8.56
N LYS A 110 -13.63 -12.35 8.37
CA LYS A 110 -14.49 -13.23 7.58
C LYS A 110 -14.91 -12.67 6.24
N SER A 111 -14.53 -11.46 5.91
CA SER A 111 -15.01 -10.96 4.64
C SER A 111 -13.86 -10.36 3.84
N GLU A 112 -13.48 -11.05 2.80
CA GLU A 112 -13.04 -10.42 1.56
C GLU A 112 -14.21 -9.55 1.05
N ASN A 113 -14.90 -8.88 1.98
CA ASN A 113 -16.06 -8.07 1.67
C ASN A 113 -15.62 -6.85 0.86
N PRO A 114 -16.11 -6.65 -0.37
CA PRO A 114 -15.72 -5.55 -1.22
C PRO A 114 -15.67 -4.17 -0.54
N PRO A 115 -16.62 -3.78 0.34
CA PRO A 115 -16.56 -2.49 1.04
C PRO A 115 -15.33 -2.31 1.93
N TYR A 116 -14.86 -3.38 2.57
CA TYR A 116 -13.68 -3.33 3.42
C TYR A 116 -12.40 -3.09 2.60
N ILE A 117 -12.23 -3.85 1.52
CA ILE A 117 -11.08 -3.70 0.61
C ILE A 117 -11.05 -2.30 0.01
N ILE A 118 -12.19 -1.79 -0.46
CA ILE A 118 -12.32 -0.44 -1.00
C ILE A 118 -11.89 0.61 0.03
N ARG A 119 -12.29 0.43 1.29
CA ARG A 119 -11.91 1.35 2.39
C ARG A 119 -10.40 1.37 2.61
N GLN A 120 -9.77 0.19 2.64
CA GLN A 120 -8.32 0.09 2.83
C GLN A 120 -7.55 0.72 1.67
N TYR A 121 -7.96 0.47 0.44
CA TYR A 121 -7.35 1.10 -0.73
C TYR A 121 -7.56 2.61 -0.74
N GLY A 122 -8.68 3.10 -0.22
CA GLY A 122 -8.93 4.53 -0.04
C GLY A 122 -7.91 5.18 0.90
N ILE A 123 -7.59 4.53 2.02
CA ILE A 123 -6.53 4.97 2.94
C ILE A 123 -5.18 4.97 2.22
N GLY A 124 -4.86 3.91 1.49
CA GLY A 124 -3.63 3.82 0.71
C GLY A 124 -3.49 4.94 -0.32
N ALA A 125 -4.58 5.27 -1.01
CA ALA A 125 -4.61 6.37 -1.97
C ALA A 125 -4.34 7.73 -1.30
N GLN A 126 -4.89 7.96 -0.12
CA GLN A 126 -4.62 9.18 0.65
C GLN A 126 -3.17 9.27 1.11
N ILE A 127 -2.58 8.16 1.52
CA ILE A 127 -1.16 8.09 1.89
C ILE A 127 -0.29 8.47 0.67
N LEU A 128 -0.56 7.91 -0.49
CA LEU A 128 0.16 8.23 -1.72
C LEU A 128 -0.01 9.71 -2.11
N LYS A 129 -1.20 10.25 -1.95
CA LYS A 129 -1.45 11.68 -2.15
C LYS A 129 -0.63 12.54 -1.20
N ALA A 130 -0.53 12.14 0.08
CA ALA A 130 0.30 12.84 1.08
C ALA A 130 1.79 12.81 0.70
N LEU A 131 2.26 11.76 0.03
CA LEU A 131 3.60 11.66 -0.53
C LEU A 131 3.79 12.47 -1.83
N GLY A 132 2.72 13.06 -2.36
CA GLY A 132 2.73 13.81 -3.61
C GLY A 132 2.70 12.95 -4.86
N ILE A 133 2.35 11.67 -4.73
CA ILE A 133 2.28 10.72 -5.85
C ILE A 133 0.88 10.78 -6.46
N LYS A 134 0.80 11.03 -7.77
CA LYS A 134 -0.46 11.14 -8.51
C LYS A 134 -0.66 10.02 -9.51
N LYS A 135 0.41 9.43 -10.01
CA LYS A 135 0.39 8.41 -11.06
C LYS A 135 1.23 7.21 -10.62
N ILE A 136 0.66 6.02 -10.71
CA ILE A 136 1.34 4.81 -10.25
C ILE A 136 1.29 3.70 -11.30
N ARG A 137 2.30 2.82 -11.22
CA ARG A 137 2.28 1.47 -11.79
C ARG A 137 2.09 0.51 -10.63
N LEU A 138 1.00 -0.22 -10.63
CA LEU A 138 0.61 -1.06 -9.50
C LEU A 138 1.18 -2.46 -9.60
N LEU A 139 1.94 -2.89 -8.58
CA LEU A 139 2.37 -4.27 -8.43
C LEU A 139 1.20 -5.12 -7.94
N SER A 140 0.73 -6.05 -8.76
CA SER A 140 -0.40 -6.92 -8.43
C SER A 140 -0.43 -8.16 -9.31
N ASN A 141 -0.75 -9.31 -8.72
CA ASN A 141 -0.98 -10.56 -9.44
C ASN A 141 -2.46 -10.81 -9.78
N SER A 142 -3.38 -10.01 -9.23
CA SER A 142 -4.81 -10.16 -9.43
C SER A 142 -5.38 -9.31 -10.57
N GLY A 143 -4.53 -8.80 -11.45
CA GLY A 143 -4.94 -7.91 -12.52
C GLY A 143 -5.22 -6.50 -12.02
N THR A 144 -5.80 -5.64 -12.87
CA THR A 144 -6.25 -4.33 -12.42
C THR A 144 -7.47 -4.56 -11.53
N PRO A 145 -7.35 -4.39 -10.20
CA PRO A 145 -8.55 -4.44 -9.37
C PRO A 145 -9.51 -3.38 -9.90
N LYS A 146 -10.79 -3.64 -9.85
CA LYS A 146 -11.80 -2.60 -10.10
C LYS A 146 -11.69 -1.56 -8.97
N LEU A 147 -10.66 -0.74 -9.03
CA LEU A 147 -10.35 0.27 -8.03
C LEU A 147 -11.17 1.53 -8.30
N ILE A 148 -12.47 1.36 -8.50
CA ILE A 148 -13.42 2.45 -8.66
C ILE A 148 -13.29 3.48 -7.54
N GLY A 149 -12.76 3.07 -6.38
CA GLY A 149 -12.50 3.97 -5.27
C GLY A 149 -11.21 4.79 -5.38
N ILE A 150 -10.17 4.32 -6.07
CA ILE A 150 -8.86 4.98 -6.10
C ILE A 150 -8.85 6.20 -7.02
N GLU A 151 -9.49 6.12 -8.17
CA GLU A 151 -9.61 7.25 -9.10
C GLU A 151 -10.30 8.45 -8.45
N GLY A 152 -11.27 8.21 -7.56
CA GLY A 152 -11.95 9.27 -6.80
C GLY A 152 -11.03 10.04 -5.84
N TYR A 153 -9.82 9.55 -5.56
CA TYR A 153 -8.81 10.21 -4.73
C TYR A 153 -7.77 10.98 -5.55
N GLY A 154 -7.97 11.11 -6.87
CA GLY A 154 -7.04 11.80 -7.75
C GLY A 154 -5.79 11.00 -8.11
N LEU A 155 -5.82 9.70 -7.91
CA LEU A 155 -4.73 8.78 -8.22
C LEU A 155 -4.99 8.08 -9.55
N GLU A 156 -4.03 8.15 -10.47
CA GLU A 156 -4.09 7.46 -11.76
C GLU A 156 -3.25 6.19 -11.74
N ILE A 157 -3.83 5.06 -12.15
CA ILE A 157 -3.13 3.81 -12.37
C ILE A 157 -2.82 3.68 -13.86
N SER A 158 -1.56 3.84 -14.24
CA SER A 158 -1.15 3.77 -15.65
C SER A 158 -1.13 2.34 -16.18
N ASN A 159 -0.67 1.39 -15.36
CA ASN A 159 -0.68 -0.04 -15.68
C ASN A 159 -0.48 -0.88 -14.43
N THR A 160 -0.70 -2.19 -14.58
CA THR A 160 -0.47 -3.19 -13.53
C THR A 160 0.73 -4.04 -13.92
N ILE A 161 1.62 -4.29 -12.97
CA ILE A 161 2.84 -5.07 -13.16
C ILE A 161 2.78 -6.31 -12.26
N PRO A 162 3.02 -7.52 -12.81
CA PRO A 162 3.04 -8.74 -12.01
C PRO A 162 4.16 -8.71 -10.95
N ILE A 163 3.90 -9.34 -9.82
CA ILE A 163 4.90 -9.52 -8.77
C ILE A 163 5.82 -10.67 -9.17
N LYS A 164 7.12 -10.40 -9.27
CA LYS A 164 8.13 -11.43 -9.53
C LYS A 164 8.37 -12.28 -8.29
N SER A 165 8.57 -13.58 -8.49
CA SER A 165 9.06 -14.44 -7.43
C SER A 165 10.59 -14.43 -7.40
N PHE A 166 11.15 -14.18 -6.23
CA PHE A 166 12.60 -14.26 -6.00
C PHE A 166 12.89 -15.55 -5.25
N LYS A 167 13.88 -16.32 -5.71
CA LYS A 167 14.30 -17.53 -5.01
C LYS A 167 15.02 -17.13 -3.71
N GLU A 168 14.67 -17.81 -2.62
CA GLU A 168 15.46 -17.74 -1.39
C GLU A 168 16.87 -18.27 -1.67
N LYS A 169 17.86 -17.50 -1.25
CA LYS A 169 19.25 -17.96 -1.29
C LYS A 169 19.60 -18.69 -0.02
#